data_18c69ad655d85fdb158a5705b22b537e
#
_entry.id   18c69ad655d85fdb158a5705b22b537e
#
_cell.length_a   1.000
_cell.length_b   1.000
_cell.length_c   1.000
_cell.angle_alpha   90.00
_cell.angle_beta   90.00
_cell.angle_gamma   90.00
#
_symmetry.space_group_name_H-M   'P 1'
#
loop_
_entity.id
_entity.type
_entity.pdbx_description
1 polymer ?
#
loop_
_entity_poly.entity_id
_entity_poly.type
_entity_poly.pdbx_seq_one_letter_code
_entity_poly.pdbx_strand_id
1 'polypeptide(L)'
;MSQGHSDAIRRIDGVKDAKQYTVPVDSALKAVRNGENPELTTRQKHTRECYVVAEEGADKARIENEIKTMPNYFSDYDTTVNFISEEELKANHSGIPHGGFVIRCGKTGWNSENSHIIEYSLKLDSNPEFTSSVLIAYARAAYRMSKEGQSGCKTVFDVAPAYLSKLSGEELRKNL
;
A
#
# COMPACT_ATOMS: atom_id res chain seq x y z
N MET A 1 4.43 5.23 1.13
CA MET A 1 5.15 5.15 2.42
C MET A 1 4.45 4.16 3.34
N SER A 2 5.20 3.44 4.19
CA SER A 2 4.64 2.53 5.20
C SER A 2 5.06 2.99 6.61
N GLN A 3 4.09 3.30 7.46
CA GLN A 3 4.35 3.75 8.83
C GLN A 3 4.95 2.63 9.69
N GLY A 4 4.44 1.39 9.58
CA GLY A 4 4.95 0.27 10.36
C GLY A 4 6.41 -0.06 10.03
N HIS A 5 6.80 0.01 8.74
CA HIS A 5 8.20 -0.20 8.33
C HIS A 5 9.10 0.96 8.81
N SER A 6 8.62 2.19 8.72
CA SER A 6 9.34 3.36 9.23
C SER A 6 9.54 3.28 10.74
N ASP A 7 8.52 2.81 11.49
CA ASP A 7 8.61 2.60 12.92
C ASP A 7 9.61 1.50 13.30
N ALA A 8 9.65 0.41 12.54
CA ALA A 8 10.62 -0.67 12.77
C ALA A 8 12.07 -0.16 12.62
N ILE A 9 12.35 0.70 11.63
CA ILE A 9 13.67 1.31 11.47
C ILE A 9 14.00 2.23 12.65
N ARG A 10 13.05 3.05 13.12
CA ARG A 10 13.26 3.98 14.25
C ARG A 10 13.59 3.28 15.58
N ARG A 11 13.31 1.99 15.70
CA ARG A 11 13.64 1.18 16.90
C ARG A 11 15.06 0.63 16.88
N ILE A 12 15.79 0.80 15.79
CA ILE A 12 17.20 0.40 15.69
C ILE A 12 18.03 1.40 16.51
N ASP A 13 18.91 0.90 17.34
CA ASP A 13 19.82 1.74 18.13
C ASP A 13 20.68 2.64 17.23
N GLY A 14 20.83 3.91 17.61
CA GLY A 14 21.53 4.92 16.81
C GLY A 14 20.72 5.51 15.64
N VAL A 15 19.42 5.19 15.52
CA VAL A 15 18.51 5.84 14.58
C VAL A 15 17.67 6.89 15.29
N LYS A 16 17.78 8.15 14.84
CA LYS A 16 17.00 9.27 15.36
C LYS A 16 15.60 9.37 14.73
N ASP A 17 15.51 9.23 13.42
CA ASP A 17 14.25 9.16 12.67
C ASP A 17 14.42 8.44 11.33
N ALA A 18 13.31 7.96 10.77
CA ALA A 18 13.34 7.28 9.48
C ALA A 18 11.99 7.32 8.76
N LYS A 19 12.07 7.28 7.43
CA LYS A 19 10.94 7.09 6.51
C LYS A 19 11.25 5.97 5.53
N GLN A 20 10.23 5.19 5.20
CA GLN A 20 10.35 4.08 4.25
C GLN A 20 9.27 4.18 3.17
N TYR A 21 9.68 3.93 1.93
CA TYR A 21 8.80 3.85 0.77
C TYR A 21 8.90 2.46 0.14
N THR A 22 7.75 1.90 -0.21
CA THR A 22 7.66 0.72 -1.07
C THR A 22 7.45 1.21 -2.49
N VAL A 23 8.36 0.84 -3.38
CA VAL A 23 8.35 1.30 -4.77
C VAL A 23 8.08 0.10 -5.68
N PRO A 24 7.05 0.14 -6.53
CA PRO A 24 6.80 -0.93 -7.47
C PRO A 24 7.91 -1.03 -8.52
N VAL A 25 8.21 -2.25 -8.96
CA VAL A 25 9.20 -2.48 -10.02
C VAL A 25 8.53 -2.25 -11.38
N ASP A 26 9.05 -1.30 -12.16
CA ASP A 26 8.48 -0.88 -13.44
C ASP A 26 8.33 -2.02 -14.45
N SER A 27 9.30 -2.94 -14.51
CA SER A 27 9.21 -4.09 -15.42
C SER A 27 8.05 -5.00 -15.09
N ALA A 28 7.74 -5.20 -13.81
CA ALA A 28 6.58 -5.97 -13.36
C ALA A 28 5.25 -5.30 -13.77
N LEU A 29 5.14 -3.98 -13.58
CA LEU A 29 3.96 -3.23 -14.00
C LEU A 29 3.78 -3.29 -15.52
N LYS A 30 4.86 -3.11 -16.30
CA LYS A 30 4.82 -3.17 -17.77
C LYS A 30 4.39 -4.55 -18.27
N ALA A 31 4.93 -5.64 -17.71
CA ALA A 31 4.57 -6.99 -18.09
C ALA A 31 3.06 -7.24 -17.94
N VAL A 32 2.49 -6.91 -16.78
CA VAL A 32 1.05 -7.12 -16.56
C VAL A 32 0.19 -6.20 -17.44
N ARG A 33 0.59 -4.95 -17.64
CA ARG A 33 -0.10 -4.01 -18.56
C ARG A 33 -0.06 -4.44 -20.02
N ASN A 34 0.96 -5.22 -20.40
CA ASN A 34 1.06 -5.85 -21.72
C ASN A 34 0.22 -7.14 -21.84
N GLY A 35 -0.52 -7.51 -20.80
CA GLY A 35 -1.35 -8.71 -20.80
C GLY A 35 -0.62 -10.00 -20.40
N GLU A 36 0.61 -9.88 -19.91
CA GLU A 36 1.35 -11.00 -19.35
C GLU A 36 0.83 -11.34 -17.95
N ASN A 37 1.00 -12.58 -17.54
CA ASN A 37 0.68 -13.04 -16.19
C ASN A 37 1.90 -13.67 -15.53
N PRO A 38 2.96 -12.88 -15.24
CA PRO A 38 4.22 -13.41 -14.74
C PRO A 38 4.09 -13.91 -13.29
N GLU A 39 4.76 -15.02 -12.99
CA GLU A 39 5.02 -15.42 -11.60
C GLU A 39 6.18 -14.60 -11.06
N LEU A 40 5.89 -13.71 -10.11
CA LEU A 40 6.86 -12.76 -9.57
C LEU A 40 7.15 -13.04 -8.10
N THR A 41 8.43 -13.06 -7.76
CA THR A 41 8.89 -13.05 -6.37
C THR A 41 8.63 -11.69 -5.72
N THR A 42 8.74 -11.60 -4.40
CA THR A 42 8.60 -10.34 -3.65
C THR A 42 9.55 -9.25 -4.17
N ARG A 43 10.83 -9.60 -4.42
CA ARG A 43 11.85 -8.68 -4.96
C ARG A 43 11.51 -8.16 -6.36
N GLN A 44 10.88 -9.00 -7.18
CA GLN A 44 10.48 -8.61 -8.52
C GLN A 44 9.25 -7.71 -8.56
N LYS A 45 8.46 -7.66 -7.47
CA LYS A 45 7.27 -6.81 -7.36
C LYS A 45 7.58 -5.42 -6.81
N HIS A 46 8.41 -5.35 -5.78
CA HIS A 46 8.68 -4.10 -5.05
C HIS A 46 10.12 -4.02 -4.58
N THR A 47 10.65 -2.79 -4.53
CA THR A 47 11.86 -2.42 -3.80
C THR A 47 11.51 -1.61 -2.55
N ARG A 48 12.49 -1.42 -1.67
CA ARG A 48 12.39 -0.60 -0.46
C ARG A 48 13.37 0.56 -0.53
N GLU A 49 12.88 1.77 -0.36
CA GLU A 49 13.67 2.99 -0.24
C GLU A 49 13.55 3.51 1.18
N CYS A 50 14.67 3.55 1.91
CA CYS A 50 14.72 4.01 3.30
C CYS A 50 15.53 5.30 3.37
N TYR A 51 15.01 6.29 4.08
CA TYR A 51 15.67 7.55 4.40
C TYR A 51 15.83 7.61 5.91
N VAL A 52 17.07 7.64 6.39
CA VAL A 52 17.42 7.43 7.79
C VAL A 52 18.25 8.59 8.31
N VAL A 53 17.83 9.17 9.43
CA VAL A 53 18.61 10.11 10.21
C VAL A 53 19.29 9.31 11.33
N ALA A 54 20.61 9.18 11.23
CA ALA A 54 21.40 8.52 12.26
C ALA A 54 21.79 9.52 13.36
N GLU A 55 21.96 9.04 14.57
CA GLU A 55 22.56 9.81 15.67
C GLU A 55 24.03 10.13 15.37
N GLU A 56 24.57 11.15 16.01
CA GLU A 56 25.97 11.53 15.87
C GLU A 56 26.87 10.39 16.35
N GLY A 57 27.85 10.01 15.52
CA GLY A 57 28.77 8.90 15.81
C GLY A 57 28.18 7.49 15.67
N ALA A 58 26.93 7.34 15.25
CA ALA A 58 26.33 6.02 15.05
C ALA A 58 27.01 5.24 13.91
N ASP A 59 27.11 3.94 14.08
CA ASP A 59 27.64 3.03 13.06
C ASP A 59 26.61 2.82 11.94
N LYS A 60 26.73 3.63 10.88
CA LYS A 60 25.83 3.58 9.72
C LYS A 60 25.88 2.24 8.98
N ALA A 61 27.04 1.58 8.94
CA ALA A 61 27.16 0.28 8.26
C ALA A 61 26.40 -0.81 9.02
N ARG A 62 26.45 -0.80 10.34
CA ARG A 62 25.67 -1.69 11.20
C ARG A 62 24.17 -1.43 11.01
N ILE A 63 23.73 -0.17 11.07
CA ILE A 63 22.32 0.22 10.90
C ILE A 63 21.80 -0.24 9.53
N GLU A 64 22.54 0.01 8.46
CA GLU A 64 22.17 -0.41 7.11
C GLU A 64 22.02 -1.94 7.02
N ASN A 65 22.98 -2.69 7.56
CA ASN A 65 22.92 -4.15 7.58
C ASN A 65 21.71 -4.66 8.38
N GLU A 66 21.42 -4.07 9.54
CA GLU A 66 20.31 -4.44 10.40
C GLU A 66 18.97 -4.18 9.71
N ILE A 67 18.83 -3.06 8.99
CA ILE A 67 17.65 -2.78 8.16
C ILE A 67 17.50 -3.85 7.08
N LYS A 68 18.52 -4.07 6.26
CA LYS A 68 18.47 -4.97 5.09
C LYS A 68 18.20 -6.43 5.46
N THR A 69 18.62 -6.84 6.65
CA THR A 69 18.45 -8.22 7.13
C THR A 69 17.24 -8.43 8.05
N MET A 70 16.48 -7.36 8.36
CA MET A 70 15.33 -7.42 9.28
C MET A 70 14.25 -8.36 8.73
N PRO A 71 13.92 -9.45 9.44
CA PRO A 71 12.92 -10.42 9.02
C PRO A 71 11.54 -9.80 8.93
N ASN A 72 10.71 -10.28 7.99
CA ASN A 72 9.33 -9.87 7.75
C ASN A 72 9.14 -8.43 7.23
N TYR A 73 10.18 -7.59 7.26
CA TYR A 73 10.11 -6.19 6.84
C TYR A 73 10.95 -5.92 5.58
N PHE A 74 12.22 -6.34 5.58
CA PHE A 74 13.19 -5.93 4.55
C PHE A 74 13.96 -7.08 3.91
N SER A 75 14.17 -8.20 4.63
CA SER A 75 15.04 -9.31 4.17
C SER A 75 14.66 -9.91 2.82
N ASP A 76 13.36 -9.85 2.46
CA ASP A 76 12.84 -10.40 1.20
C ASP A 76 12.82 -9.38 0.05
N TYR A 77 13.37 -8.18 0.26
CA TYR A 77 13.34 -7.07 -0.70
C TYR A 77 14.75 -6.58 -1.05
N ASP A 78 14.87 -6.00 -2.24
CA ASP A 78 16.00 -5.14 -2.55
C ASP A 78 15.77 -3.79 -1.86
N THR A 79 16.64 -3.49 -0.89
CA THR A 79 16.50 -2.35 0.00
C THR A 79 17.68 -1.39 -0.17
N THR A 80 17.37 -0.14 -0.47
CA THR A 80 18.30 0.99 -0.47
C THR A 80 18.15 1.77 0.82
N VAL A 81 19.28 2.08 1.48
CA VAL A 81 19.29 2.89 2.70
C VAL A 81 20.09 4.17 2.43
N ASN A 82 19.41 5.31 2.53
CA ASN A 82 19.96 6.63 2.35
C ASN A 82 20.07 7.32 3.71
N PHE A 83 21.28 7.64 4.14
CA PHE A 83 21.49 8.44 5.35
C PHE A 83 21.43 9.91 4.99
N ILE A 84 20.49 10.64 5.58
CA ILE A 84 20.22 12.05 5.31
C ILE A 84 20.18 12.87 6.60
N SER A 85 20.14 14.18 6.48
CA SER A 85 19.99 15.09 7.63
C SER A 85 18.54 15.16 8.10
N GLU A 86 18.33 15.66 9.32
CA GLU A 86 16.99 15.89 9.88
C GLU A 86 16.24 16.97 9.11
N GLU A 87 16.95 18.01 8.64
CA GLU A 87 16.40 19.07 7.81
C GLU A 87 15.89 18.53 6.48
N GLU A 88 16.67 17.66 5.84
CA GLU A 88 16.29 17.01 4.59
C GLU A 88 15.09 16.09 4.79
N LEU A 89 15.07 15.28 5.86
CA LEU A 89 13.92 14.43 6.17
C LEU A 89 12.65 15.26 6.36
N LYS A 90 12.72 16.38 7.08
CA LYS A 90 11.59 17.30 7.29
C LYS A 90 11.14 17.97 6.00
N ALA A 91 12.09 18.43 5.18
CA ALA A 91 11.77 19.15 3.94
C ALA A 91 11.11 18.24 2.89
N ASN A 92 11.63 17.02 2.73
CA ASN A 92 11.30 16.17 1.59
C ASN A 92 10.40 14.96 1.95
N HIS A 93 10.33 14.58 3.23
CA HIS A 93 9.67 13.34 3.67
C HIS A 93 8.67 13.54 4.82
N SER A 94 8.21 14.77 5.09
CA SER A 94 7.25 15.08 6.17
C SER A 94 5.83 14.53 5.90
N GLY A 95 5.44 14.39 4.65
CA GLY A 95 4.13 13.88 4.25
C GLY A 95 3.95 12.38 4.53
N ILE A 96 2.71 11.92 4.40
CA ILE A 96 2.31 10.51 4.55
C ILE A 96 1.64 10.02 3.25
N PRO A 97 2.31 10.15 2.08
CA PRO A 97 1.73 9.71 0.82
C PRO A 97 1.61 8.19 0.78
N HIS A 98 0.55 7.72 0.17
CA HIS A 98 0.33 6.29 -0.05
C HIS A 98 -0.32 6.07 -1.40
N GLY A 99 -0.17 4.87 -1.94
CA GLY A 99 -0.79 4.51 -3.21
C GLY A 99 -0.27 3.20 -3.74
N GLY A 100 -0.69 2.89 -4.96
CA GLY A 100 -0.27 1.69 -5.66
C GLY A 100 -1.22 1.34 -6.78
N PHE A 101 -1.01 0.15 -7.32
CA PHE A 101 -1.78 -0.41 -8.42
C PHE A 101 -2.26 -1.80 -8.07
N VAL A 102 -3.49 -2.12 -8.47
CA VAL A 102 -3.97 -3.50 -8.57
C VAL A 102 -4.29 -3.74 -10.03
N ILE A 103 -3.50 -4.57 -10.69
CA ILE A 103 -3.60 -4.84 -12.11
C ILE A 103 -3.87 -6.33 -12.30
N ARG A 104 -4.91 -6.65 -13.02
CA ARG A 104 -5.26 -8.01 -13.38
C ARG A 104 -5.49 -8.11 -14.88
N CYS A 105 -4.78 -8.99 -15.55
CA CYS A 105 -5.10 -9.42 -16.90
C CYS A 105 -5.82 -10.77 -16.88
N GLY A 106 -6.65 -11.00 -17.89
CA GLY A 106 -7.40 -12.22 -18.05
C GLY A 106 -7.78 -12.42 -19.50
N LYS A 107 -8.37 -13.59 -19.78
CA LYS A 107 -8.85 -13.94 -21.12
C LYS A 107 -10.25 -14.52 -21.03
N THR A 108 -11.04 -14.29 -22.08
CA THR A 108 -12.38 -14.85 -22.27
C THR A 108 -12.50 -15.45 -23.65
N GLY A 109 -13.61 -16.16 -23.91
CA GLY A 109 -13.83 -16.93 -25.13
C GLY A 109 -13.45 -18.40 -24.96
N TRP A 110 -13.98 -19.27 -25.84
CA TRP A 110 -13.76 -20.72 -25.76
C TRP A 110 -12.29 -21.11 -25.90
N ASN A 111 -11.54 -20.35 -26.70
CA ASN A 111 -10.10 -20.55 -26.95
C ASN A 111 -9.24 -19.48 -26.29
N SER A 112 -9.77 -18.74 -25.32
CA SER A 112 -9.05 -17.64 -24.66
C SER A 112 -8.59 -16.55 -25.64
N GLU A 113 -9.35 -16.28 -26.68
CA GLU A 113 -9.02 -15.38 -27.79
C GLU A 113 -9.18 -13.90 -27.45
N ASN A 114 -10.01 -13.56 -26.43
CA ASN A 114 -10.25 -12.18 -26.02
C ASN A 114 -9.47 -11.84 -24.76
N SER A 115 -8.59 -10.85 -24.83
CA SER A 115 -7.82 -10.37 -23.68
C SER A 115 -8.50 -9.16 -23.05
N HIS A 116 -8.38 -9.05 -21.71
CA HIS A 116 -8.82 -7.86 -20.96
C HIS A 116 -7.84 -7.55 -19.82
N ILE A 117 -7.77 -6.27 -19.47
CA ILE A 117 -6.99 -5.75 -18.37
C ILE A 117 -7.90 -4.89 -17.51
N ILE A 118 -7.86 -5.11 -16.20
CA ILE A 118 -8.51 -4.28 -15.19
C ILE A 118 -7.40 -3.68 -14.34
N GLU A 119 -7.36 -2.35 -14.26
CA GLU A 119 -6.39 -1.64 -13.45
C GLU A 119 -7.10 -0.67 -12.49
N TYR A 120 -6.76 -0.77 -11.20
CA TYR A 120 -7.10 0.22 -10.19
C TYR A 120 -5.83 0.92 -9.75
N SER A 121 -5.86 2.24 -9.77
CA SER A 121 -4.78 3.10 -9.28
C SER A 121 -5.25 3.90 -8.08
N LEU A 122 -4.43 3.95 -7.04
CA LEU A 122 -4.68 4.74 -5.85
C LEU A 122 -3.51 5.70 -5.64
N LYS A 123 -3.80 6.98 -5.44
CA LYS A 123 -2.84 8.02 -5.08
C LYS A 123 -3.42 8.87 -3.97
N LEU A 124 -2.81 8.82 -2.80
CA LEU A 124 -3.26 9.49 -1.59
C LEU A 124 -2.18 10.44 -1.09
N ASP A 125 -2.57 11.66 -0.78
CA ASP A 125 -1.72 12.63 -0.09
C ASP A 125 -1.64 12.31 1.40
N SER A 126 -2.75 11.81 1.97
CA SER A 126 -2.85 11.38 3.37
C SER A 126 -3.51 10.00 3.48
N ASN A 127 -2.71 8.98 3.77
CA ASN A 127 -3.24 7.64 4.05
C ASN A 127 -4.18 7.59 5.27
N PRO A 128 -3.87 8.25 6.42
CA PRO A 128 -4.76 8.23 7.58
C PRO A 128 -6.16 8.79 7.30
N GLU A 129 -6.27 9.90 6.57
CA GLU A 129 -7.56 10.51 6.24
C GLU A 129 -8.39 9.61 5.32
N PHE A 130 -7.76 9.06 4.28
CA PHE A 130 -8.46 8.12 3.39
C PHE A 130 -8.94 6.87 4.16
N THR A 131 -8.06 6.27 4.98
CA THR A 131 -8.40 5.09 5.78
C THR A 131 -9.56 5.39 6.75
N SER A 132 -9.56 6.56 7.39
CA SER A 132 -10.65 7.00 8.24
C SER A 132 -11.98 7.09 7.48
N SER A 133 -11.96 7.63 6.26
CA SER A 133 -13.13 7.70 5.38
C SER A 133 -13.68 6.31 5.03
N VAL A 134 -12.79 5.35 4.75
CA VAL A 134 -13.15 3.95 4.48
C VAL A 134 -13.78 3.30 5.71
N LEU A 135 -13.18 3.49 6.91
CA LEU A 135 -13.75 2.98 8.16
C LEU A 135 -15.15 3.53 8.44
N ILE A 136 -15.39 4.82 8.19
CA ILE A 136 -16.71 5.44 8.32
C ILE A 136 -17.72 4.83 7.32
N ALA A 137 -17.29 4.55 6.08
CA ALA A 137 -18.13 3.89 5.09
C ALA A 137 -18.54 2.47 5.54
N TYR A 138 -17.60 1.69 6.07
CA TYR A 138 -17.88 0.36 6.62
C TYR A 138 -18.72 0.40 7.90
N ALA A 139 -18.51 1.38 8.77
CA ALA A 139 -19.39 1.58 9.93
C ALA A 139 -20.84 1.85 9.51
N ARG A 140 -21.05 2.63 8.45
CA ARG A 140 -22.39 2.85 7.84
C ARG A 140 -22.97 1.55 7.29
N ALA A 141 -22.16 0.76 6.59
CA ALA A 141 -22.59 -0.54 6.07
C ALA A 141 -23.02 -1.48 7.21
N ALA A 142 -22.19 -1.61 8.25
CA ALA A 142 -22.48 -2.43 9.42
C ALA A 142 -23.80 -2.02 10.10
N TYR A 143 -24.02 -0.71 10.27
CA TYR A 143 -25.26 -0.19 10.82
C TYR A 143 -26.49 -0.55 9.97
N ARG A 144 -26.42 -0.36 8.64
CA ARG A 144 -27.53 -0.69 7.73
C ARG A 144 -27.84 -2.19 7.75
N MET A 145 -26.81 -3.03 7.64
CA MET A 145 -26.96 -4.49 7.69
C MET A 145 -27.58 -4.96 9.03
N SER A 146 -27.15 -4.36 10.14
CA SER A 146 -27.74 -4.62 11.47
C SER A 146 -29.22 -4.25 11.53
N LYS A 147 -29.64 -3.12 10.93
CA LYS A 147 -31.01 -2.71 10.84
C LYS A 147 -31.91 -3.68 10.02
N GLU A 148 -31.28 -4.38 9.06
CA GLU A 148 -31.92 -5.43 8.26
C GLU A 148 -31.93 -6.81 8.97
N GLY A 149 -31.47 -6.89 10.22
CA GLY A 149 -31.44 -8.12 11.01
C GLY A 149 -30.23 -9.02 10.68
N GLN A 150 -29.26 -8.56 9.90
CA GLN A 150 -28.07 -9.32 9.62
C GLN A 150 -27.13 -9.32 10.83
N SER A 151 -26.64 -10.49 11.21
CA SER A 151 -25.74 -10.70 12.35
C SER A 151 -24.52 -11.56 11.97
N GLY A 152 -23.61 -11.74 12.90
CA GLY A 152 -22.39 -12.52 12.73
C GLY A 152 -21.23 -11.74 12.13
N CYS A 153 -20.09 -12.42 11.96
CA CYS A 153 -18.89 -11.83 11.38
C CYS A 153 -19.10 -11.59 9.87
N LYS A 154 -18.76 -10.40 9.42
CA LYS A 154 -18.82 -10.00 8.01
C LYS A 154 -17.42 -9.56 7.54
N THR A 155 -17.07 -9.95 6.34
CA THR A 155 -15.86 -9.53 5.66
C THR A 155 -16.20 -8.49 4.58
N VAL A 156 -15.18 -7.91 3.95
CA VAL A 156 -15.37 -7.00 2.80
C VAL A 156 -16.10 -7.66 1.62
N PHE A 157 -16.06 -8.98 1.50
CA PHE A 157 -16.74 -9.74 0.45
C PHE A 157 -18.24 -9.91 0.70
N ASP A 158 -18.69 -9.69 1.95
CA ASP A 158 -20.10 -9.80 2.33
C ASP A 158 -20.84 -8.46 2.22
N VAL A 159 -20.11 -7.37 1.94
CA VAL A 159 -20.67 -6.01 1.94
C VAL A 159 -20.86 -5.53 0.50
N ALA A 160 -22.10 -5.43 0.06
CA ALA A 160 -22.39 -4.85 -1.25
C ALA A 160 -22.00 -3.35 -1.29
N PRO A 161 -21.46 -2.84 -2.40
CA PRO A 161 -21.00 -1.44 -2.53
C PRO A 161 -22.07 -0.40 -2.17
N ALA A 162 -23.35 -0.70 -2.41
CA ALA A 162 -24.46 0.19 -2.06
C ALA A 162 -24.58 0.49 -0.55
N TYR A 163 -24.15 -0.45 0.32
CA TYR A 163 -24.13 -0.22 1.77
C TYR A 163 -23.09 0.83 2.18
N LEU A 164 -22.01 0.94 1.43
CA LEU A 164 -20.91 1.86 1.71
C LEU A 164 -21.23 3.32 1.35
N SER A 165 -22.10 3.52 0.34
CA SER A 165 -22.44 4.85 -0.17
C SER A 165 -23.35 5.64 0.78
N LYS A 166 -23.24 6.97 0.77
CA LYS A 166 -24.22 7.88 1.38
C LYS A 166 -25.48 8.02 0.54
N LEU A 167 -25.37 7.80 -0.76
CA LEU A 167 -26.43 7.96 -1.73
C LEU A 167 -27.44 6.81 -1.63
N SER A 168 -28.70 7.09 -1.94
CA SER A 168 -29.73 6.09 -2.14
C SER A 168 -29.48 5.27 -3.41
N GLY A 169 -30.16 4.14 -3.53
CA GLY A 169 -30.08 3.33 -4.76
C GLY A 169 -30.55 4.08 -6.02
N GLU A 170 -31.53 4.99 -5.86
CA GLU A 170 -31.99 5.85 -6.96
C GLU A 170 -30.92 6.85 -7.40
N GLU A 171 -30.28 7.53 -6.44
CA GLU A 171 -29.20 8.47 -6.71
C GLU A 171 -27.96 7.78 -7.32
N LEU A 172 -27.64 6.56 -6.88
CA LEU A 172 -26.56 5.77 -7.47
C LEU A 172 -26.84 5.43 -8.92
N ARG A 173 -28.06 5.05 -9.27
CA ARG A 173 -28.44 4.76 -10.66
C ARG A 173 -28.39 5.96 -11.58
N LYS A 174 -28.60 7.18 -11.06
CA LYS A 174 -28.49 8.42 -11.84
C LYS A 174 -27.04 8.75 -12.21
N ASN A 175 -26.04 8.15 -11.55
CA ASN A 175 -24.62 8.37 -11.80
C ASN A 175 -24.01 7.33 -12.76
N LEU A 176 -24.80 6.39 -13.23
CA LEU A 176 -24.42 5.38 -14.24
C LEU A 176 -24.84 5.84 -15.63
#